data_8d841d8d08f89d8d616cabf03a8d5e70
#
_entry.id   8d841d8d08f89d8d616cabf03a8d5e70
#
_cell.length_a   1.000
_cell.length_b   1.000
_cell.length_c   1.000
_cell.angle_alpha   90.00
_cell.angle_beta   90.00
_cell.angle_gamma   90.00
#
_symmetry.space_group_name_H-M   'P 1'
#
loop_
_entity.id
_entity.type
_entity.pdbx_description
1 polymer ?
#
loop_
_entity_poly.entity_id
_entity_poly.type
_entity_poly.pdbx_seq_one_letter_code
_entity_poly.pdbx_strand_id
1 'polypeptide(L)'
;KELDKYIDEIFDFAELRDFADMKIKNFSSGMAVRLAFSIAIRVKSDILVLDEVLAVGDADFQKKCYAYFDRIKGLKSILYVSHALDSVEKYSDRVLWLKEDRSYEIGSPETIVNGYKNAN
;
A
#
# COMPACT_ATOMS: atom_id res chain seq x y z
N LYS A 1 -3.66 -11.31 -26.00
CA LYS A 1 -5.03 -11.45 -25.43
C LYS A 1 -5.05 -11.50 -23.90
N GLU A 2 -4.22 -12.33 -23.26
CA GLU A 2 -4.19 -12.40 -21.78
C GLU A 2 -3.53 -11.16 -21.17
N LEU A 3 -2.44 -10.69 -21.78
CA LEU A 3 -1.74 -9.48 -21.36
C LEU A 3 -2.64 -8.24 -21.48
N ASP A 4 -3.41 -8.12 -22.54
CA ASP A 4 -4.33 -6.98 -22.75
C ASP A 4 -5.38 -6.90 -21.64
N LYS A 5 -5.89 -8.07 -21.21
CA LYS A 5 -6.84 -8.13 -20.09
C LYS A 5 -6.22 -7.61 -18.78
N TYR A 6 -4.95 -7.98 -18.50
CA TYR A 6 -4.26 -7.48 -17.31
C TYR A 6 -4.03 -5.96 -17.36
N ILE A 7 -3.70 -5.42 -18.53
CA ILE A 7 -3.54 -3.99 -18.73
C ILE A 7 -4.86 -3.26 -18.45
N ASP A 8 -5.96 -3.73 -19.02
CA ASP A 8 -7.28 -3.16 -18.77
C ASP A 8 -7.65 -3.16 -17.28
N GLU A 9 -7.45 -4.28 -16.60
CA GLU A 9 -7.73 -4.40 -15.17
C GLU A 9 -6.85 -3.49 -14.30
N ILE A 10 -5.58 -3.26 -14.70
CA ILE A 10 -4.67 -2.34 -14.02
C ILE A 10 -5.19 -0.90 -14.15
N PHE A 11 -5.53 -0.48 -15.36
CA PHE A 11 -6.04 0.86 -15.60
C PHE A 11 -7.40 1.11 -14.96
N ASP A 12 -8.28 0.10 -14.93
CA ASP A 12 -9.56 0.18 -14.23
C ASP A 12 -9.39 0.32 -12.72
N PHE A 13 -8.49 -0.47 -12.13
CA PHE A 13 -8.21 -0.35 -10.69
C PHE A 13 -7.61 1.02 -10.35
N ALA A 14 -6.69 1.50 -11.17
CA ALA A 14 -6.06 2.82 -11.02
C ALA A 14 -7.00 4.00 -11.28
N GLU A 15 -8.19 3.73 -11.88
CA GLU A 15 -9.14 4.78 -12.35
C GLU A 15 -8.51 5.70 -13.39
N LEU A 16 -7.69 5.12 -14.29
CA LEU A 16 -6.91 5.83 -15.31
C LEU A 16 -7.23 5.38 -16.74
N ARG A 17 -8.36 4.70 -16.97
CA ARG A 17 -8.71 4.18 -18.30
C ARG A 17 -8.72 5.28 -19.37
N ASP A 18 -9.25 6.46 -19.07
CA ASP A 18 -9.30 7.60 -19.98
C ASP A 18 -7.89 8.18 -20.30
N PHE A 19 -6.88 7.77 -19.56
CA PHE A 19 -5.49 8.22 -19.71
C PHE A 19 -4.56 7.12 -20.22
N ALA A 20 -5.10 5.96 -20.66
CA ALA A 20 -4.31 4.80 -21.07
C ALA A 20 -3.34 5.09 -22.22
N ASP A 21 -3.70 6.03 -23.12
CA ASP A 21 -2.86 6.45 -24.25
C ASP A 21 -1.90 7.59 -23.90
N MET A 22 -1.99 8.14 -22.68
CA MET A 22 -1.11 9.21 -22.24
C MET A 22 0.27 8.67 -21.87
N LYS A 23 1.32 9.37 -22.26
CA LYS A 23 2.69 9.01 -21.84
C LYS A 23 2.83 9.19 -20.32
N ILE A 24 3.44 8.22 -19.64
CA ILE A 24 3.64 8.23 -18.17
C ILE A 24 4.34 9.49 -17.68
N LYS A 25 5.26 10.07 -18.48
CA LYS A 25 5.92 11.34 -18.14
C LYS A 25 4.96 12.52 -17.94
N ASN A 26 3.74 12.41 -18.46
CA ASN A 26 2.71 13.44 -18.35
C ASN A 26 1.72 13.15 -17.21
N PHE A 27 1.90 12.04 -16.49
CA PHE A 27 1.06 11.72 -15.33
C PHE A 27 1.36 12.66 -14.18
N SER A 28 0.31 13.00 -13.41
CA SER A 28 0.50 13.60 -12.10
C SER A 28 1.15 12.60 -11.14
N SER A 29 1.72 13.07 -10.02
CA SER A 29 2.28 12.18 -9.00
C SER A 29 1.22 11.19 -8.47
N GLY A 30 0.00 11.65 -8.25
CA GLY A 30 -1.13 10.80 -7.83
C GLY A 30 -1.48 9.74 -8.87
N MET A 31 -1.53 10.09 -10.15
CA MET A 31 -1.76 9.13 -11.24
C MET A 31 -0.65 8.07 -11.30
N ALA A 32 0.61 8.49 -11.19
CA ALA A 32 1.74 7.57 -11.21
C ALA A 32 1.70 6.57 -10.04
N VAL A 33 1.36 7.03 -8.83
CA VAL A 33 1.24 6.16 -7.64
C VAL A 33 0.06 5.19 -7.78
N ARG A 34 -1.10 5.64 -8.26
CA ARG A 34 -2.25 4.77 -8.52
C ARG A 34 -1.90 3.67 -9.52
N LEU A 35 -1.21 4.02 -10.60
CA LEU A 35 -0.77 3.04 -11.60
C LEU A 35 0.23 2.05 -11.00
N ALA A 36 1.25 2.54 -10.30
CA ALA A 36 2.28 1.70 -9.67
C ALA A 36 1.68 0.70 -8.66
N PHE A 37 0.76 1.17 -7.80
CA PHE A 37 0.05 0.30 -6.88
C PHE A 37 -0.77 -0.76 -7.63
N SER A 38 -1.52 -0.35 -8.66
CA SER A 38 -2.36 -1.25 -9.45
C SER A 38 -1.56 -2.33 -10.16
N ILE A 39 -0.33 -2.04 -10.58
CA ILE A 39 0.60 -3.02 -11.14
C ILE A 39 1.10 -3.96 -10.03
N ALA A 40 1.56 -3.40 -8.91
CA ALA A 40 2.15 -4.17 -7.82
C ALA A 40 1.21 -5.26 -7.28
N ILE A 41 -0.07 -4.95 -7.13
CA ILE A 41 -1.07 -5.90 -6.64
C ILE A 41 -1.41 -7.03 -7.62
N ARG A 42 -1.06 -6.87 -8.90
CA ARG A 42 -1.29 -7.90 -9.95
C ARG A 42 -0.13 -8.86 -10.10
N VAL A 43 1.05 -8.52 -9.60
CA VAL A 43 2.20 -9.42 -9.65
C VAL A 43 1.93 -10.65 -8.77
N LYS A 44 2.16 -11.82 -9.34
CA LYS A 44 2.12 -13.08 -8.59
C LYS A 44 3.35 -13.14 -7.69
N SER A 45 3.17 -12.82 -6.43
CA SER A 45 4.21 -12.85 -5.41
C SER A 45 3.63 -13.34 -4.10
N ASP A 46 4.46 -13.98 -3.28
CA ASP A 46 4.10 -14.44 -1.94
C ASP A 46 4.20 -13.30 -0.91
N ILE A 47 5.02 -12.29 -1.22
CA ILE A 47 5.28 -11.13 -0.37
C ILE A 47 5.03 -9.86 -1.18
N LEU A 48 4.23 -8.96 -0.62
CA LEU A 48 3.99 -7.62 -1.15
C LEU A 48 4.64 -6.59 -0.22
N VAL A 49 5.54 -5.78 -0.76
CA VAL A 49 6.20 -4.69 -0.02
C VAL A 49 5.62 -3.36 -0.44
N LEU A 50 5.14 -2.59 0.54
CA LEU A 50 4.52 -1.29 0.34
C LEU A 50 5.20 -0.27 1.25
N ASP A 51 5.91 0.66 0.62
CA ASP A 51 6.64 1.73 1.32
C ASP A 51 5.96 3.07 1.03
N GLU A 52 5.31 3.66 2.05
CA GLU A 52 4.61 4.95 2.02
C GLU A 52 3.55 5.12 0.89
N VAL A 53 3.24 4.07 0.14
CA VAL A 53 2.43 4.14 -1.09
C VAL A 53 0.97 4.52 -0.82
N LEU A 54 0.47 4.26 0.39
CA LEU A 54 -0.93 4.52 0.75
C LEU A 54 -1.18 5.92 1.30
N ALA A 55 -0.12 6.67 1.59
CA ALA A 55 -0.24 8.07 1.97
C ALA A 55 -0.55 8.98 0.77
N VAL A 56 -0.41 8.47 -0.45
CA VAL A 56 -0.58 9.22 -1.70
C VAL A 56 -1.86 8.76 -2.40
N GLY A 57 -2.66 9.72 -2.83
CA GLY A 57 -3.95 9.51 -3.47
C GLY A 57 -5.07 10.15 -2.66
N ASP A 58 -6.28 10.18 -3.24
CA ASP A 58 -7.46 10.65 -2.53
C ASP A 58 -8.03 9.58 -1.58
N ALA A 59 -8.94 10.00 -0.71
CA ALA A 59 -9.54 9.14 0.30
C ALA A 59 -10.29 7.93 -0.30
N ASP A 60 -10.84 8.06 -1.50
CA ASP A 60 -11.60 6.98 -2.13
C ASP A 60 -10.67 5.92 -2.71
N PHE A 61 -9.54 6.32 -3.29
CA PHE A 61 -8.51 5.38 -3.73
C PHE A 61 -7.86 4.66 -2.54
N GLN A 62 -7.62 5.37 -1.43
CA GLN A 62 -7.12 4.75 -0.20
C GLN A 62 -8.08 3.69 0.33
N LYS A 63 -9.39 3.96 0.38
CA LYS A 63 -10.41 2.96 0.77
C LYS A 63 -10.35 1.72 -0.13
N LYS A 64 -10.17 1.91 -1.42
CA LYS A 64 -10.05 0.84 -2.41
C LYS A 64 -8.80 -0.03 -2.17
N CYS A 65 -7.67 0.59 -1.83
CA CYS A 65 -6.45 -0.10 -1.47
C CYS A 65 -6.61 -0.92 -0.19
N TYR A 66 -7.19 -0.35 0.84
CA TYR A 66 -7.46 -1.06 2.10
C TYR A 66 -8.45 -2.20 1.93
N ALA A 67 -9.50 -2.02 1.13
CA ALA A 67 -10.42 -3.12 0.79
C ALA A 67 -9.70 -4.26 0.05
N TYR A 68 -8.70 -3.94 -0.78
CA TYR A 68 -7.85 -4.96 -1.39
C TYR A 68 -7.02 -5.71 -0.34
N PHE A 69 -6.45 -5.04 0.65
CA PHE A 69 -5.69 -5.68 1.73
C PHE A 69 -6.55 -6.65 2.53
N ASP A 70 -7.74 -6.24 2.92
CA ASP A 70 -8.67 -7.12 3.64
C ASP A 70 -8.98 -8.39 2.83
N ARG A 71 -9.09 -8.27 1.51
CA ARG A 71 -9.37 -9.40 0.62
C ARG A 71 -8.21 -10.37 0.49
N ILE A 72 -6.95 -9.89 0.51
CA ILE A 72 -5.76 -10.74 0.37
C ILE A 72 -5.16 -11.17 1.70
N LYS A 73 -5.72 -10.70 2.81
CA LYS A 73 -5.29 -11.08 4.15
C LYS A 73 -5.33 -12.60 4.31
N GLY A 74 -4.20 -13.18 4.72
CA GLY A 74 -4.03 -14.63 4.84
C GLY A 74 -3.68 -15.36 3.53
N LEU A 75 -3.71 -14.67 2.37
CA LEU A 75 -3.29 -15.23 1.08
C LEU A 75 -1.87 -14.83 0.70
N LYS A 76 -1.42 -13.66 1.16
CA LYS A 76 -0.08 -13.11 0.93
C LYS A 76 0.47 -12.51 2.21
N SER A 77 1.79 -12.49 2.33
CA SER A 77 2.47 -11.69 3.34
C SER A 77 2.61 -10.25 2.85
N ILE A 78 2.26 -9.27 3.70
CA ILE A 78 2.38 -7.86 3.36
C ILE A 78 3.35 -7.20 4.32
N LEU A 79 4.41 -6.60 3.79
CA LEU A 79 5.28 -5.71 4.53
C LEU A 79 4.86 -4.27 4.22
N TYR A 80 4.24 -3.63 5.19
CA TYR A 80 3.71 -2.27 5.06
C TYR A 80 4.54 -1.29 5.89
N VAL A 81 5.20 -0.34 5.23
CA VAL A 81 5.98 0.72 5.87
C VAL A 81 5.18 2.02 5.79
N SER A 82 4.89 2.62 6.94
CA SER A 82 4.12 3.86 7.03
C SER A 82 4.35 4.57 8.35
N HIS A 83 4.17 5.88 8.35
CA HIS A 83 4.08 6.69 9.55
C HIS A 83 2.62 7.09 9.89
N ALA A 84 1.65 6.64 9.12
CA ALA A 84 0.22 6.78 9.41
C ALA A 84 -0.21 5.77 10.48
N LEU A 85 0.01 6.11 11.77
CA LEU A 85 -0.13 5.19 12.89
C LEU A 85 -1.50 4.51 12.98
N ASP A 86 -2.58 5.24 12.67
CA ASP A 86 -3.94 4.69 12.69
C ASP A 86 -4.14 3.57 11.67
N SER A 87 -3.53 3.71 10.49
CA SER A 87 -3.58 2.64 9.48
C SER A 87 -2.67 1.47 9.83
N VAL A 88 -1.49 1.74 10.42
CA VAL A 88 -0.60 0.68 10.93
C VAL A 88 -1.32 -0.13 12.00
N GLU A 89 -1.96 0.52 12.97
CA GLU A 89 -2.69 -0.15 14.05
C GLU A 89 -3.86 -0.99 13.51
N LYS A 90 -4.60 -0.46 12.53
CA LYS A 90 -5.79 -1.11 11.99
C LYS A 90 -5.50 -2.31 11.08
N TYR A 91 -4.47 -2.20 10.24
CA TYR A 91 -4.25 -3.16 9.15
C TYR A 91 -3.09 -4.14 9.36
N SER A 92 -2.28 -3.95 10.41
CA SER A 92 -1.15 -4.84 10.70
C SER A 92 -1.53 -5.94 11.68
N ASP A 93 -0.97 -7.12 11.51
CA ASP A 93 -1.04 -8.22 12.50
C ASP A 93 0.09 -8.10 13.53
N ARG A 94 1.23 -7.57 13.11
CA ARG A 94 2.42 -7.29 13.94
C ARG A 94 3.09 -6.02 13.46
N VAL A 95 3.69 -5.29 14.37
CA VAL A 95 4.42 -4.06 14.07
C VAL A 95 5.86 -4.17 14.51
N LEU A 96 6.76 -3.74 13.64
CA LEU A 96 8.19 -3.54 13.92
C LEU A 96 8.42 -2.03 14.02
N TRP A 97 8.88 -1.57 15.18
CA TRP A 97 9.34 -0.20 15.39
C TRP A 97 10.87 -0.16 15.37
N LEU A 98 11.43 0.58 14.42
CA LEU A 98 12.86 0.88 14.34
C LEU A 98 13.12 2.18 15.10
N LYS A 99 13.99 2.13 16.11
CA LYS A 99 14.32 3.28 16.98
C LYS A 99 15.58 4.00 16.48
N GLU A 100 15.77 5.24 16.90
CA GLU A 100 16.92 6.08 16.52
C GLU A 100 18.26 5.51 17.02
N ASP A 101 18.26 4.84 18.17
CA ASP A 101 19.44 4.17 18.74
C ASP A 101 19.81 2.86 18.03
N ARG A 102 19.16 2.56 16.88
CA ARG A 102 19.29 1.34 16.08
C ARG A 102 18.78 0.07 16.76
N SER A 103 18.11 0.19 17.88
CA SER A 103 17.34 -0.92 18.45
C SER A 103 15.99 -1.06 17.75
N TYR A 104 15.29 -2.14 18.02
CA TYR A 104 13.94 -2.36 17.49
C TYR A 104 13.04 -3.05 18.50
N GLU A 105 11.76 -2.86 18.34
CA GLU A 105 10.73 -3.60 19.05
C GLU A 105 9.75 -4.24 18.07
N ILE A 106 9.30 -5.45 18.39
CA ILE A 106 8.26 -6.15 17.63
C ILE A 106 7.15 -6.53 18.59
N GLY A 107 5.90 -6.25 18.23
CA GLY A 107 4.78 -6.61 19.07
C GLY A 107 3.43 -6.43 18.39
N SER A 108 2.39 -6.48 19.21
CA SER A 108 1.03 -6.17 18.74
C SER A 108 0.94 -4.72 18.27
N PRO A 109 0.07 -4.42 17.28
CA PRO A 109 -0.10 -3.05 16.79
C PRO A 109 -0.41 -2.05 17.90
N GLU A 110 -1.34 -2.37 18.78
CA GLU A 110 -1.72 -1.50 19.91
C GLU A 110 -0.52 -1.19 20.81
N THR A 111 0.24 -2.22 21.23
CA THR A 111 1.39 -2.04 22.13
C THR A 111 2.47 -1.17 21.50
N ILE A 112 2.83 -1.47 20.26
CA ILE A 112 3.94 -0.77 19.59
C ILE A 112 3.54 0.66 19.21
N VAL A 113 2.33 0.87 18.70
CA VAL A 113 1.85 2.21 18.34
C VAL A 113 1.72 3.10 19.58
N ASN A 114 1.23 2.58 20.69
CA ASN A 114 1.18 3.33 21.95
C ASN A 114 2.60 3.64 22.48
N GLY A 115 3.52 2.70 22.41
CA GLY A 115 4.93 2.93 22.76
C GLY A 115 5.57 4.03 21.90
N TYR A 116 5.32 4.00 20.60
CA TYR A 116 5.80 5.01 19.65
C TYR A 116 5.23 6.41 19.96
N LYS A 117 3.90 6.52 20.18
CA LYS A 117 3.24 7.79 20.53
C LYS A 117 3.76 8.39 21.84
N ASN A 118 4.13 7.56 22.81
CA ASN A 118 4.64 8.01 24.11
C ASN A 118 6.13 8.39 24.09
N ALA A 119 6.89 7.91 23.09
CA ALA A 119 8.32 8.19 22.95
C ALA A 119 8.62 9.47 22.13
N ASN A 120 7.62 9.98 21.39
CA ASN A 120 7.70 11.18 20.55
C ASN A 120 6.66 12.20 20.98
#